data_7caefb92177521ef66761990c4de3fcd
#
_entry.id   7caefb92177521ef66761990c4de3fcd
#
_cell.length_a   1.000
_cell.length_b   1.000
_cell.length_c   1.000
_cell.angle_alpha   90.00
_cell.angle_beta   90.00
_cell.angle_gamma   90.00
#
_symmetry.space_group_name_H-M   'P 1'
#
loop_
_entity.id
_entity.type
_entity.pdbx_description
1 polymer ?
#
loop_
_entity_poly.entity_id
_entity_poly.type
_entity_poly.pdbx_seq_one_letter_code
_entity_poly.pdbx_strand_id
1 'polypeptide(L)'
;MKNLLYIWNKLSLVKQIIIGLITGIILSLTIPERVKGISIFGNLFVGALKSVAPVLVLFLVMSAICQHKSGKKTNMKSIIGLYAVGTFLAAIITVAASFIFPITLTLSGGIDNVSPPGGVGEVLNTLMMNVVDNPVKALSNANYIGILSWALILGFALRSSADSTKLVISNFSDAVSKVVELIIRFAPIGIMGLVFDTISTNGIESLLGYGQLLLLLIGCMIFVALVVNPLIVYINIHRNPYPLVIKCLKESGITAFFTRSSAANIPVNMKLCEDLGLNRDTYSISIPLGSTINMGGAAVTISVLSLAAANTLGIQVDVGTALLLSLLSAVCACGTSGIAGGSLLLVPLACSLFGIPNEIAMKVVAVGFVVGVLQDSSETALNSSTDVLFTAAAEFAERRKSKKESLN
;
A
#
# COMPACT_ATOMS: atom_id res chain seq x y z
N MET A 1 3.11 -26.80 -27.19
CA MET A 1 2.46 -26.36 -25.97
C MET A 1 3.32 -26.58 -24.71
N LYS A 2 3.84 -27.82 -24.44
CA LYS A 2 4.64 -28.09 -23.22
C LYS A 2 5.88 -27.18 -23.07
N ASN A 3 6.61 -26.91 -24.14
CA ASN A 3 7.80 -26.03 -24.12
C ASN A 3 7.45 -24.55 -23.84
N LEU A 4 6.32 -24.04 -24.34
CA LEU A 4 5.85 -22.68 -24.08
C LEU A 4 5.43 -22.50 -22.62
N LEU A 5 4.69 -23.45 -22.04
CA LEU A 5 4.32 -23.45 -20.63
C LEU A 5 5.55 -23.56 -19.72
N TYR A 6 6.56 -24.34 -20.13
CA TYR A 6 7.81 -24.44 -19.38
C TYR A 6 8.59 -23.12 -19.38
N ILE A 7 8.69 -22.44 -20.54
CA ILE A 7 9.33 -21.13 -20.65
C ILE A 7 8.55 -20.10 -19.84
N TRP A 8 7.21 -20.10 -19.95
CA TRP A 8 6.34 -19.19 -19.20
C TRP A 8 6.55 -19.31 -17.69
N ASN A 9 6.59 -20.52 -17.14
CA ASN A 9 6.79 -20.77 -15.73
C ASN A 9 8.19 -20.40 -15.20
N LYS A 10 9.19 -20.26 -16.09
CA LYS A 10 10.53 -19.76 -15.74
C LYS A 10 10.62 -18.23 -15.68
N LEU A 11 9.66 -17.52 -16.25
CA LEU A 11 9.63 -16.05 -16.20
C LEU A 11 9.18 -15.57 -14.84
N SER A 12 9.79 -14.48 -14.33
CA SER A 12 9.26 -13.80 -13.16
C SER A 12 7.86 -13.23 -13.45
N LEU A 13 7.02 -13.12 -12.41
CA LEU A 13 5.66 -12.57 -12.53
C LEU A 13 5.67 -11.18 -13.21
N VAL A 14 6.66 -10.34 -12.91
CA VAL A 14 6.87 -9.03 -13.55
C VAL A 14 6.99 -9.15 -15.07
N LYS A 15 7.84 -10.07 -15.55
CA LYS A 15 8.00 -10.30 -17.01
C LYS A 15 6.71 -10.80 -17.64
N GLN A 16 5.99 -11.69 -16.95
CA GLN A 16 4.69 -12.18 -17.42
C GLN A 16 3.65 -11.05 -17.51
N ILE A 17 3.60 -10.14 -16.54
CA ILE A 17 2.70 -8.96 -16.54
C ILE A 17 3.04 -8.02 -17.69
N ILE A 18 4.33 -7.74 -17.95
CA ILE A 18 4.76 -6.90 -19.06
C ILE A 18 4.35 -7.53 -20.40
N ILE A 19 4.52 -8.84 -20.55
CA ILE A 19 4.07 -9.57 -21.76
C ILE A 19 2.55 -9.45 -21.91
N GLY A 20 1.79 -9.64 -20.83
CA GLY A 20 0.33 -9.47 -20.81
C GLY A 20 -0.09 -8.08 -21.25
N LEU A 21 0.53 -7.04 -20.69
CA LEU A 21 0.28 -5.62 -21.00
C LEU A 21 0.54 -5.35 -22.50
N ILE A 22 1.73 -5.72 -23.01
CA ILE A 22 2.09 -5.53 -24.42
C ILE A 22 1.12 -6.28 -25.33
N THR A 23 0.77 -7.52 -24.96
CA THR A 23 -0.20 -8.32 -25.74
C THR A 23 -1.57 -7.64 -25.76
N GLY A 24 -2.05 -7.12 -24.62
CA GLY A 24 -3.30 -6.37 -24.55
C GLY A 24 -3.32 -5.14 -25.47
N ILE A 25 -2.23 -4.36 -25.49
CA ILE A 25 -2.06 -3.21 -26.40
C ILE A 25 -2.10 -3.66 -27.85
N ILE A 26 -1.32 -4.68 -28.23
CA ILE A 26 -1.26 -5.15 -29.63
C ILE A 26 -2.65 -5.63 -30.09
N LEU A 27 -3.32 -6.46 -29.29
CA LEU A 27 -4.63 -7.00 -29.65
C LEU A 27 -5.70 -5.92 -29.79
N SER A 28 -5.70 -4.91 -28.91
CA SER A 28 -6.64 -3.81 -28.98
C SER A 28 -6.45 -2.91 -30.20
N LEU A 29 -5.21 -2.76 -30.68
CA LEU A 29 -4.91 -1.92 -31.84
C LEU A 29 -5.07 -2.67 -33.18
N THR A 30 -4.90 -4.00 -33.19
CA THR A 30 -4.87 -4.78 -34.45
C THR A 30 -6.19 -5.45 -34.76
N ILE A 31 -6.83 -6.11 -33.82
CA ILE A 31 -8.02 -6.95 -34.05
C ILE A 31 -9.09 -6.83 -32.95
N PRO A 32 -9.47 -5.61 -32.49
CA PRO A 32 -10.33 -5.44 -31.31
C PRO A 32 -11.67 -6.19 -31.46
N GLU A 33 -12.31 -6.12 -32.62
CA GLU A 33 -13.62 -6.72 -32.85
C GLU A 33 -13.61 -8.27 -32.78
N ARG A 34 -12.50 -8.91 -33.18
CA ARG A 34 -12.41 -10.38 -33.21
C ARG A 34 -12.15 -11.00 -31.83
N VAL A 35 -11.61 -10.22 -30.90
CA VAL A 35 -11.14 -10.74 -29.60
C VAL A 35 -11.79 -10.04 -28.40
N LYS A 36 -12.95 -9.42 -28.59
CA LYS A 36 -13.71 -8.73 -27.53
C LYS A 36 -13.87 -9.55 -26.23
N GLY A 37 -13.95 -10.88 -26.35
CA GLY A 37 -14.06 -11.75 -25.20
C GLY A 37 -12.84 -11.74 -24.25
N ILE A 38 -11.71 -11.14 -24.65
CA ILE A 38 -10.52 -11.05 -23.80
C ILE A 38 -10.77 -10.14 -22.57
N SER A 39 -11.65 -9.13 -22.69
CA SER A 39 -12.03 -8.27 -21.56
C SER A 39 -12.58 -9.04 -20.36
N ILE A 40 -13.17 -10.23 -20.57
CA ILE A 40 -13.70 -11.08 -19.48
C ILE A 40 -12.59 -11.45 -18.48
N PHE A 41 -11.35 -11.64 -18.93
CA PHE A 41 -10.25 -11.97 -18.02
C PHE A 41 -9.90 -10.79 -17.10
N GLY A 42 -9.99 -9.56 -17.59
CA GLY A 42 -9.85 -8.35 -16.79
C GLY A 42 -10.95 -8.25 -15.72
N ASN A 43 -12.19 -8.46 -16.14
CA ASN A 43 -13.36 -8.41 -15.24
C ASN A 43 -13.30 -9.51 -14.17
N LEU A 44 -12.90 -10.72 -14.54
CA LEU A 44 -12.73 -11.84 -13.59
C LEU A 44 -11.61 -11.55 -12.58
N PHE A 45 -10.51 -10.97 -13.02
CA PHE A 45 -9.40 -10.62 -12.15
C PHE A 45 -9.81 -9.56 -11.11
N VAL A 46 -10.44 -8.48 -11.55
CA VAL A 46 -10.96 -7.42 -10.65
C VAL A 46 -12.06 -7.96 -9.74
N GLY A 47 -12.96 -8.77 -10.27
CA GLY A 47 -14.02 -9.42 -9.49
C GLY A 47 -13.49 -10.32 -8.37
N ALA A 48 -12.45 -11.11 -8.65
CA ALA A 48 -11.79 -11.93 -7.65
C ALA A 48 -11.13 -11.10 -6.54
N LEU A 49 -10.45 -10.00 -6.90
CA LEU A 49 -9.87 -9.06 -5.94
C LEU A 49 -10.95 -8.39 -5.09
N LYS A 50 -12.04 -7.91 -5.72
CA LYS A 50 -13.19 -7.31 -5.04
C LYS A 50 -13.80 -8.26 -4.01
N SER A 51 -13.87 -9.56 -4.31
CA SER A 51 -14.48 -10.57 -3.44
C SER A 51 -13.62 -10.87 -2.21
N VAL A 52 -12.29 -10.86 -2.33
CA VAL A 52 -11.40 -11.21 -1.21
C VAL A 52 -11.00 -10.02 -0.34
N ALA A 53 -11.02 -8.79 -0.87
CA ALA A 53 -10.52 -7.60 -0.20
C ALA A 53 -11.17 -7.31 1.17
N PRO A 54 -12.51 -7.42 1.37
CA PRO A 54 -13.13 -7.21 2.68
C PRO A 54 -12.60 -8.17 3.75
N VAL A 55 -12.49 -9.45 3.42
CA VAL A 55 -12.00 -10.49 4.33
C VAL A 55 -10.52 -10.32 4.63
N LEU A 56 -9.73 -9.93 3.62
CA LEU A 56 -8.32 -9.61 3.79
C LEU A 56 -8.13 -8.49 4.80
N VAL A 57 -8.81 -7.36 4.62
CA VAL A 57 -8.68 -6.20 5.51
C VAL A 57 -9.03 -6.57 6.95
N LEU A 58 -10.12 -7.34 7.16
CA LEU A 58 -10.52 -7.76 8.49
C LEU A 58 -9.41 -8.56 9.20
N PHE A 59 -8.98 -9.67 8.61
CA PHE A 59 -8.03 -10.58 9.27
C PHE A 59 -6.63 -9.99 9.38
N LEU A 60 -6.21 -9.22 8.39
CA LEU A 60 -4.89 -8.66 8.33
C LEU A 60 -4.69 -7.59 9.39
N VAL A 61 -5.62 -6.62 9.50
CA VAL A 61 -5.57 -5.57 10.53
C VAL A 61 -5.77 -6.16 11.92
N MET A 62 -6.73 -7.08 12.09
CA MET A 62 -6.96 -7.75 13.36
C MET A 62 -5.71 -8.53 13.82
N SER A 63 -5.05 -9.27 12.92
CA SER A 63 -3.82 -9.99 13.22
C SER A 63 -2.69 -9.05 13.63
N ALA A 64 -2.47 -7.97 12.88
CA ALA A 64 -1.44 -6.97 13.18
C ALA A 64 -1.60 -6.36 14.58
N ILE A 65 -2.83 -6.05 14.99
CA ILE A 65 -3.12 -5.45 16.30
C ILE A 65 -3.01 -6.46 17.44
N CYS A 66 -3.56 -7.67 17.30
CA CYS A 66 -3.58 -8.65 18.39
C CYS A 66 -2.20 -9.24 18.70
N GLN A 67 -1.29 -9.29 17.71
CA GLN A 67 0.06 -9.81 17.89
C GLN A 67 1.04 -8.82 18.52
N HIS A 68 0.69 -7.55 18.62
CA HIS A 68 1.59 -6.53 19.16
C HIS A 68 1.92 -6.81 20.64
N LYS A 69 3.10 -7.39 20.91
CA LYS A 69 3.62 -7.64 22.28
C LYS A 69 4.31 -6.37 22.78
N SER A 70 3.88 -5.85 23.93
CA SER A 70 4.65 -4.84 24.68
C SER A 70 5.87 -5.54 25.29
N GLY A 71 7.01 -5.45 24.64
CA GLY A 71 8.25 -6.12 25.06
C GLY A 71 9.26 -5.17 25.68
N LYS A 72 10.21 -5.75 26.42
CA LYS A 72 11.37 -5.22 27.15
C LYS A 72 11.82 -3.78 26.80
N LYS A 73 12.57 -3.13 27.71
CA LYS A 73 13.19 -1.79 27.57
C LYS A 73 14.13 -1.72 26.34
N THR A 74 13.56 -1.71 25.16
CA THR A 74 14.21 -1.41 23.89
C THR A 74 13.69 -0.05 23.43
N ASN A 75 14.42 0.64 22.58
CA ASN A 75 14.04 1.95 22.02
C ASN A 75 12.80 1.88 21.08
N MET A 76 11.99 0.82 21.24
CA MET A 76 10.83 0.51 20.37
C MET A 76 9.79 1.61 20.30
N LYS A 77 9.54 2.34 21.40
CA LYS A 77 8.60 3.47 21.39
C LYS A 77 9.03 4.56 20.41
N SER A 78 10.33 4.87 20.39
CA SER A 78 10.91 5.87 19.48
C SER A 78 10.84 5.38 18.03
N ILE A 79 11.18 4.11 17.78
CA ILE A 79 11.14 3.50 16.44
C ILE A 79 9.71 3.48 15.89
N ILE A 80 8.74 2.98 16.68
CA ILE A 80 7.32 2.96 16.27
C ILE A 80 6.81 4.38 16.03
N GLY A 81 7.22 5.35 16.86
CA GLY A 81 6.90 6.76 16.65
C GLY A 81 7.44 7.28 15.32
N LEU A 82 8.68 6.94 14.95
CA LEU A 82 9.27 7.33 13.67
C LEU A 82 8.56 6.65 12.48
N TYR A 83 8.17 5.37 12.60
CA TYR A 83 7.38 4.67 11.60
C TYR A 83 6.04 5.37 11.36
N ALA A 84 5.31 5.68 12.44
CA ALA A 84 4.02 6.35 12.35
C ALA A 84 4.14 7.77 11.76
N VAL A 85 5.11 8.56 12.24
CA VAL A 85 5.35 9.93 11.75
C VAL A 85 5.79 9.90 10.29
N GLY A 86 6.71 9.00 9.91
CA GLY A 86 7.19 8.87 8.53
C GLY A 86 6.06 8.50 7.57
N THR A 87 5.24 7.53 7.94
CA THR A 87 4.07 7.10 7.15
C THR A 87 3.03 8.22 7.01
N PHE A 88 2.74 8.92 8.10
CA PHE A 88 1.78 10.04 8.10
C PHE A 88 2.28 11.24 7.28
N LEU A 89 3.55 11.60 7.41
CA LEU A 89 4.14 12.67 6.59
C LEU A 89 4.19 12.30 5.11
N ALA A 90 4.45 11.03 4.78
CA ALA A 90 4.37 10.54 3.41
C ALA A 90 2.96 10.75 2.84
N ALA A 91 1.90 10.42 3.60
CA ALA A 91 0.52 10.64 3.19
C ALA A 91 0.21 12.14 3.00
N ILE A 92 0.55 13.02 3.97
CA ILE A 92 0.27 14.47 3.87
C ILE A 92 0.93 15.07 2.63
N ILE A 93 2.22 14.78 2.41
CA ILE A 93 2.96 15.34 1.27
C ILE A 93 2.40 14.84 -0.04
N THR A 94 1.97 13.59 -0.08
CA THR A 94 1.34 13.00 -1.26
C THR A 94 -0.02 13.64 -1.55
N VAL A 95 -0.81 13.89 -0.52
CA VAL A 95 -2.08 14.62 -0.65
C VAL A 95 -1.82 16.01 -1.21
N ALA A 96 -0.86 16.75 -0.65
CA ALA A 96 -0.48 18.08 -1.16
C ALA A 96 0.00 18.01 -2.63
N ALA A 97 0.83 17.04 -2.97
CA ALA A 97 1.29 16.83 -4.35
C ALA A 97 0.13 16.51 -5.31
N SER A 98 -0.87 15.71 -4.88
CA SER A 98 -2.05 15.39 -5.68
C SER A 98 -2.97 16.58 -5.91
N PHE A 99 -2.98 17.57 -5.02
CA PHE A 99 -3.68 18.86 -5.25
C PHE A 99 -2.94 19.74 -6.26
N ILE A 100 -1.60 19.72 -6.26
CA ILE A 100 -0.79 20.49 -7.21
C ILE A 100 -0.82 19.84 -8.59
N PHE A 101 -0.82 18.53 -8.65
CA PHE A 101 -0.82 17.73 -9.87
C PHE A 101 -2.06 16.82 -9.91
N PRO A 102 -3.26 17.37 -10.13
CA PRO A 102 -4.48 16.57 -10.16
C PRO A 102 -4.46 15.59 -11.34
N ILE A 103 -4.69 14.31 -11.05
CA ILE A 103 -4.76 13.25 -12.05
C ILE A 103 -6.21 12.82 -12.24
N THR A 104 -6.64 12.69 -13.50
CA THR A 104 -7.90 12.07 -13.89
C THR A 104 -7.63 10.76 -14.61
N LEU A 105 -8.43 9.75 -14.33
CA LEU A 105 -8.28 8.40 -14.87
C LEU A 105 -9.38 8.10 -15.88
N THR A 106 -9.02 7.44 -16.97
CA THR A 106 -10.01 6.86 -17.88
C THR A 106 -10.43 5.49 -17.35
N LEU A 107 -11.65 5.40 -16.83
CA LEU A 107 -12.20 4.17 -16.25
C LEU A 107 -13.08 3.46 -17.29
N SER A 108 -12.91 2.14 -17.43
CA SER A 108 -13.72 1.32 -18.35
C SER A 108 -15.16 1.18 -17.86
N GLY A 109 -16.11 1.16 -18.78
CA GLY A 109 -17.53 0.83 -18.50
C GLY A 109 -18.40 1.95 -17.92
N GLY A 110 -18.06 3.22 -18.20
CA GLY A 110 -18.88 4.37 -17.79
C GLY A 110 -18.75 4.73 -16.30
N ILE A 111 -19.17 5.91 -15.94
CA ILE A 111 -19.19 6.42 -14.55
C ILE A 111 -20.64 6.77 -14.24
N ASP A 112 -21.23 6.09 -13.25
CA ASP A 112 -22.51 6.49 -12.69
C ASP A 112 -22.34 7.81 -11.92
N ASN A 113 -23.37 8.65 -11.94
CA ASN A 113 -23.35 9.90 -11.20
C ASN A 113 -23.18 9.66 -9.71
N VAL A 114 -22.05 10.07 -9.16
CA VAL A 114 -21.76 10.03 -7.73
C VAL A 114 -22.04 11.42 -7.17
N SER A 115 -22.90 11.52 -6.17
CA SER A 115 -23.12 12.77 -5.44
C SER A 115 -22.00 12.95 -4.43
N PRO A 116 -21.17 14.00 -4.56
CA PRO A 116 -20.11 14.26 -3.58
C PRO A 116 -20.72 14.62 -2.23
N PRO A 117 -20.06 14.27 -1.10
CA PRO A 117 -20.48 14.71 0.23
C PRO A 117 -20.46 16.24 0.33
N GLY A 118 -21.39 16.82 1.06
CA GLY A 118 -21.57 18.26 1.22
C GLY A 118 -20.52 18.96 2.09
N GLY A 119 -19.45 18.26 2.51
CA GLY A 119 -18.31 18.76 3.27
C GLY A 119 -17.93 17.87 4.45
N VAL A 120 -16.90 18.30 5.23
CA VAL A 120 -16.29 17.51 6.34
C VAL A 120 -17.33 17.01 7.36
N GLY A 121 -18.34 17.79 7.65
CA GLY A 121 -19.38 17.40 8.64
C GLY A 121 -20.18 16.17 8.17
N GLU A 122 -20.56 16.11 6.91
CA GLU A 122 -21.26 14.96 6.34
C GLU A 122 -20.35 13.74 6.25
N VAL A 123 -19.09 13.96 5.85
CA VAL A 123 -18.07 12.91 5.82
C VAL A 123 -17.88 12.31 7.22
N LEU A 124 -17.71 13.14 8.24
CA LEU A 124 -17.55 12.66 9.63
C LEU A 124 -18.79 11.91 10.13
N ASN A 125 -19.99 12.41 9.83
CA ASN A 125 -21.23 11.71 10.20
C ASN A 125 -21.30 10.34 9.53
N THR A 126 -21.03 10.26 8.23
CA THR A 126 -21.01 9.00 7.47
C THR A 126 -19.95 8.04 8.04
N LEU A 127 -18.75 8.54 8.37
CA LEU A 127 -17.71 7.75 9.01
C LEU A 127 -18.20 7.16 10.34
N MET A 128 -18.79 7.99 11.22
CA MET A 128 -19.27 7.55 12.53
C MET A 128 -20.38 6.51 12.41
N MET A 129 -21.30 6.67 11.47
CA MET A 129 -22.37 5.68 11.25
C MET A 129 -21.82 4.38 10.68
N ASN A 130 -20.83 4.43 9.79
CA ASN A 130 -20.18 3.25 9.24
C ASN A 130 -19.34 2.48 10.27
N VAL A 131 -18.75 3.17 11.27
CA VAL A 131 -17.98 2.55 12.36
C VAL A 131 -18.83 1.58 13.19
N VAL A 132 -20.11 1.89 13.41
CA VAL A 132 -21.04 1.10 14.25
C VAL A 132 -21.91 0.12 13.44
N ASP A 133 -21.64 -0.06 12.16
CA ASP A 133 -22.39 -1.01 11.32
C ASP A 133 -22.20 -2.46 11.81
N ASN A 134 -23.18 -3.33 11.52
CA ASN A 134 -23.07 -4.75 11.86
C ASN A 134 -21.88 -5.40 11.14
N PRO A 135 -21.00 -6.18 11.80
CA PRO A 135 -19.78 -6.72 11.21
C PRO A 135 -20.03 -7.61 10.00
N VAL A 136 -21.09 -8.41 10.03
CA VAL A 136 -21.47 -9.30 8.91
C VAL A 136 -21.99 -8.48 7.74
N LYS A 137 -22.80 -7.46 8.02
CA LYS A 137 -23.31 -6.54 7.00
C LYS A 137 -22.17 -5.70 6.40
N ALA A 138 -21.25 -5.21 7.23
CA ALA A 138 -20.07 -4.49 6.79
C ALA A 138 -19.23 -5.32 5.81
N LEU A 139 -19.02 -6.61 6.10
CA LEU A 139 -18.32 -7.54 5.19
C LEU A 139 -19.09 -7.77 3.90
N SER A 140 -20.39 -8.06 3.97
CA SER A 140 -21.22 -8.38 2.78
C SER A 140 -21.36 -7.19 1.83
N ASN A 141 -21.43 -5.98 2.38
CA ASN A 141 -21.60 -4.74 1.61
C ASN A 141 -20.27 -4.07 1.27
N ALA A 142 -19.12 -4.66 1.64
CA ALA A 142 -17.80 -4.06 1.52
C ALA A 142 -17.72 -2.65 2.15
N ASN A 143 -18.37 -2.45 3.32
CA ASN A 143 -18.22 -1.25 4.13
C ASN A 143 -16.85 -1.29 4.83
N TYR A 144 -15.81 -0.80 4.16
CA TYR A 144 -14.43 -0.89 4.64
C TYR A 144 -14.18 -0.16 5.95
N ILE A 145 -14.91 0.93 6.23
CA ILE A 145 -14.80 1.67 7.49
C ILE A 145 -15.31 0.81 8.65
N GLY A 146 -16.48 0.18 8.47
CA GLY A 146 -17.01 -0.78 9.44
C GLY A 146 -16.09 -1.98 9.62
N ILE A 147 -15.57 -2.54 8.53
CA ILE A 147 -14.61 -3.66 8.56
C ILE A 147 -13.35 -3.29 9.35
N LEU A 148 -12.75 -2.12 9.05
CA LEU A 148 -11.57 -1.62 9.75
C LEU A 148 -11.86 -1.42 11.25
N SER A 149 -12.98 -0.82 11.58
CA SER A 149 -13.39 -0.58 12.97
C SER A 149 -13.52 -1.87 13.75
N TRP A 150 -14.20 -2.87 13.19
CA TRP A 150 -14.31 -4.19 13.81
C TRP A 150 -12.97 -4.92 13.89
N ALA A 151 -12.12 -4.80 12.88
CA ALA A 151 -10.78 -5.36 12.92
C ALA A 151 -9.93 -4.76 14.05
N LEU A 152 -10.02 -3.45 14.26
CA LEU A 152 -9.35 -2.76 15.37
C LEU A 152 -9.92 -3.19 16.73
N ILE A 153 -11.24 -3.13 16.92
CA ILE A 153 -11.91 -3.49 18.17
C ILE A 153 -11.59 -4.94 18.55
N LEU A 154 -11.78 -5.88 17.63
CA LEU A 154 -11.48 -7.29 17.88
C LEU A 154 -9.98 -7.54 18.07
N GLY A 155 -9.12 -6.88 17.31
CA GLY A 155 -7.67 -6.94 17.46
C GLY A 155 -7.21 -6.49 18.85
N PHE A 156 -7.75 -5.38 19.37
CA PHE A 156 -7.49 -4.92 20.73
C PHE A 156 -8.05 -5.87 21.80
N ALA A 157 -9.28 -6.36 21.63
CA ALA A 157 -9.89 -7.31 22.57
C ALA A 157 -9.09 -8.63 22.64
N LEU A 158 -8.59 -9.12 21.52
CA LEU A 158 -7.80 -10.36 21.43
C LEU A 158 -6.35 -10.18 21.89
N ARG A 159 -5.89 -8.96 22.16
CA ARG A 159 -4.52 -8.69 22.58
C ARG A 159 -4.15 -9.35 23.92
N SER A 160 -5.14 -9.51 24.82
CA SER A 160 -5.00 -10.19 26.10
C SER A 160 -5.25 -11.70 26.04
N SER A 161 -5.67 -12.24 24.88
CA SER A 161 -5.96 -13.66 24.71
C SER A 161 -4.70 -14.51 24.70
N ALA A 162 -4.88 -15.84 24.87
CA ALA A 162 -3.80 -16.81 24.80
C ALA A 162 -3.07 -16.75 23.45
N ASP A 163 -1.77 -17.07 23.45
CA ASP A 163 -0.96 -17.06 22.22
C ASP A 163 -1.48 -18.04 21.15
N SER A 164 -2.13 -19.14 21.57
CA SER A 164 -2.83 -20.07 20.66
C SER A 164 -3.95 -19.40 19.87
N THR A 165 -4.76 -18.53 20.49
CA THR A 165 -5.81 -17.77 19.82
C THR A 165 -5.23 -16.78 18.82
N LYS A 166 -4.16 -16.06 19.20
CA LYS A 166 -3.46 -15.14 18.33
C LYS A 166 -2.85 -15.83 17.11
N LEU A 167 -2.31 -17.04 17.32
CA LEU A 167 -1.78 -17.87 16.23
C LEU A 167 -2.88 -18.27 15.24
N VAL A 168 -4.07 -18.63 15.72
CA VAL A 168 -5.22 -18.93 14.84
C VAL A 168 -5.57 -17.73 13.96
N ILE A 169 -5.64 -16.53 14.54
CA ILE A 169 -5.93 -15.31 13.77
C ILE A 169 -4.81 -15.03 12.74
N SER A 170 -3.54 -15.23 13.10
CA SER A 170 -2.43 -15.13 12.16
C SER A 170 -2.56 -16.11 11.00
N ASN A 171 -2.88 -17.35 11.30
CA ASN A 171 -3.07 -18.39 10.29
C ASN A 171 -4.20 -18.04 9.31
N PHE A 172 -5.30 -17.46 9.79
CA PHE A 172 -6.37 -16.95 8.91
C PHE A 172 -5.88 -15.80 8.04
N SER A 173 -5.16 -14.83 8.60
CA SER A 173 -4.55 -13.73 7.84
C SER A 173 -3.62 -14.25 6.74
N ASP A 174 -2.77 -15.22 7.07
CA ASP A 174 -1.83 -15.85 6.13
C ASP A 174 -2.57 -16.65 5.04
N ALA A 175 -3.64 -17.35 5.41
CA ALA A 175 -4.46 -18.10 4.45
C ALA A 175 -5.13 -17.18 3.44
N VAL A 176 -5.74 -16.07 3.90
CA VAL A 176 -6.37 -15.08 3.00
C VAL A 176 -5.33 -14.39 2.14
N SER A 177 -4.15 -14.05 2.69
CA SER A 177 -3.03 -13.49 1.94
C SER A 177 -2.57 -14.43 0.81
N LYS A 178 -2.49 -15.75 1.07
CA LYS A 178 -2.20 -16.76 0.03
C LYS A 178 -3.26 -16.82 -1.07
N VAL A 179 -4.54 -16.61 -0.72
CA VAL A 179 -5.60 -16.51 -1.74
C VAL A 179 -5.39 -15.29 -2.63
N VAL A 180 -5.03 -14.14 -2.03
CA VAL A 180 -4.68 -12.93 -2.81
C VAL A 180 -3.47 -13.17 -3.70
N GLU A 181 -2.40 -13.79 -3.19
CA GLU A 181 -1.24 -14.17 -4.00
C GLU A 181 -1.61 -15.07 -5.17
N LEU A 182 -2.53 -16.04 -4.95
CA LEU A 182 -3.04 -16.89 -6.02
C LEU A 182 -3.76 -16.08 -7.09
N ILE A 183 -4.63 -15.13 -6.70
CA ILE A 183 -5.32 -14.23 -7.64
C ILE A 183 -4.29 -13.39 -8.40
N ILE A 184 -3.28 -12.84 -7.73
CA ILE A 184 -2.23 -12.02 -8.36
C ILE A 184 -1.40 -12.83 -9.37
N ARG A 185 -1.26 -14.15 -9.23
CA ARG A 185 -0.63 -14.99 -10.27
C ARG A 185 -1.39 -14.98 -11.60
N PHE A 186 -2.68 -14.66 -11.60
CA PHE A 186 -3.47 -14.47 -12.82
C PHE A 186 -3.39 -13.03 -13.36
N ALA A 187 -2.70 -12.11 -12.68
CA ALA A 187 -2.53 -10.72 -13.13
C ALA A 187 -2.01 -10.58 -14.58
N PRO A 188 -1.08 -11.39 -15.10
CA PRO A 188 -0.65 -11.26 -16.50
C PRO A 188 -1.80 -11.33 -17.49
N ILE A 189 -2.74 -12.26 -17.29
CA ILE A 189 -3.91 -12.44 -18.16
C ILE A 189 -4.99 -11.40 -17.81
N GLY A 190 -5.17 -11.12 -16.53
CA GLY A 190 -6.11 -10.09 -16.06
C GLY A 190 -5.76 -8.70 -16.59
N ILE A 191 -4.49 -8.30 -16.47
CA ILE A 191 -4.00 -7.00 -16.95
C ILE A 191 -4.07 -6.92 -18.48
N MET A 192 -3.75 -8.01 -19.20
CA MET A 192 -3.99 -8.09 -20.65
C MET A 192 -5.43 -7.74 -21.00
N GLY A 193 -6.42 -8.34 -20.29
CA GLY A 193 -7.84 -8.08 -20.50
C GLY A 193 -8.25 -6.65 -20.16
N LEU A 194 -7.73 -6.08 -19.04
CA LEU A 194 -7.98 -4.71 -18.63
C LEU A 194 -7.45 -3.68 -19.63
N VAL A 195 -6.20 -3.85 -20.06
CA VAL A 195 -5.57 -2.94 -21.03
C VAL A 195 -6.26 -3.03 -22.39
N PHE A 196 -6.60 -4.25 -22.81
CA PHE A 196 -7.38 -4.47 -24.03
C PHE A 196 -8.73 -3.72 -23.97
N ASP A 197 -9.48 -3.88 -22.88
CA ASP A 197 -10.78 -3.24 -22.67
C ASP A 197 -10.66 -1.71 -22.67
N THR A 198 -9.70 -1.18 -21.92
CA THR A 198 -9.43 0.26 -21.80
C THR A 198 -9.14 0.90 -23.15
N ILE A 199 -8.22 0.32 -23.92
CA ILE A 199 -7.81 0.88 -25.23
C ILE A 199 -8.92 0.72 -26.26
N SER A 200 -9.59 -0.44 -26.29
CA SER A 200 -10.68 -0.70 -27.24
C SER A 200 -11.88 0.23 -27.04
N THR A 201 -12.13 0.64 -25.77
CA THR A 201 -13.26 1.51 -25.40
C THR A 201 -12.89 2.99 -25.46
N ASN A 202 -11.71 3.38 -24.98
CA ASN A 202 -11.34 4.77 -24.74
C ASN A 202 -10.15 5.25 -25.59
N GLY A 203 -9.59 4.39 -26.46
CA GLY A 203 -8.42 4.71 -27.26
C GLY A 203 -7.08 4.61 -26.49
N ILE A 204 -5.98 4.63 -27.24
CA ILE A 204 -4.61 4.51 -26.67
C ILE A 204 -4.24 5.71 -25.78
N GLU A 205 -4.86 6.86 -25.99
CA GLU A 205 -4.60 8.06 -25.19
C GLU A 205 -4.94 7.88 -23.70
N SER A 206 -5.83 6.95 -23.39
CA SER A 206 -6.12 6.58 -21.99
C SER A 206 -4.91 6.12 -21.20
N LEU A 207 -3.91 5.55 -21.87
CA LEU A 207 -2.64 5.13 -21.24
C LEU A 207 -1.77 6.32 -20.81
N LEU A 208 -1.96 7.51 -21.39
CA LEU A 208 -1.22 8.71 -20.96
C LEU A 208 -1.57 9.09 -19.53
N GLY A 209 -2.86 9.01 -19.17
CA GLY A 209 -3.28 9.21 -17.77
C GLY A 209 -2.63 8.22 -16.80
N TYR A 210 -2.44 6.98 -17.22
CA TYR A 210 -1.73 5.97 -16.40
C TYR A 210 -0.24 6.29 -16.26
N GLY A 211 0.39 6.83 -17.30
CA GLY A 211 1.77 7.32 -17.24
C GLY A 211 1.91 8.49 -16.27
N GLN A 212 0.99 9.46 -16.29
CA GLN A 212 0.98 10.58 -15.36
C GLN A 212 0.75 10.13 -13.91
N LEU A 213 -0.18 9.19 -13.69
CA LEU A 213 -0.40 8.56 -12.40
C LEU A 213 0.89 7.92 -11.86
N LEU A 214 1.58 7.15 -12.70
CA LEU A 214 2.82 6.49 -12.32
C LEU A 214 3.93 7.48 -11.97
N LEU A 215 4.04 8.57 -12.74
CA LEU A 215 4.99 9.65 -12.48
C LEU A 215 4.72 10.33 -11.14
N LEU A 216 3.46 10.61 -10.81
CA LEU A 216 3.09 11.21 -9.53
C LEU A 216 3.40 10.23 -8.38
N LEU A 217 3.04 8.95 -8.50
CA LEU A 217 3.32 7.93 -7.49
C LEU A 217 4.81 7.81 -7.20
N ILE A 218 5.61 7.58 -8.24
CA ILE A 218 7.07 7.41 -8.10
C ILE A 218 7.72 8.73 -7.65
N GLY A 219 7.27 9.86 -8.19
CA GLY A 219 7.76 11.19 -7.79
C GLY A 219 7.57 11.47 -6.31
N CYS A 220 6.37 11.17 -5.77
CA CYS A 220 6.09 11.27 -4.34
C CYS A 220 6.98 10.32 -3.52
N MET A 221 7.12 9.06 -3.95
CA MET A 221 7.98 8.08 -3.25
C MET A 221 9.44 8.51 -3.21
N ILE A 222 9.97 9.02 -4.33
CA ILE A 222 11.33 9.57 -4.41
C ILE A 222 11.47 10.80 -3.50
N PHE A 223 10.50 11.71 -3.52
CA PHE A 223 10.51 12.88 -2.66
C PHE A 223 10.50 12.51 -1.17
N VAL A 224 9.68 11.54 -0.79
CA VAL A 224 9.67 11.01 0.58
C VAL A 224 11.03 10.39 0.93
N ALA A 225 11.60 9.58 0.04
CA ALA A 225 12.89 8.92 0.27
C ALA A 225 14.05 9.89 0.40
N LEU A 226 14.09 10.96 -0.41
CA LEU A 226 15.25 11.83 -0.55
C LEU A 226 15.10 13.19 0.16
N VAL A 227 13.89 13.57 0.60
CA VAL A 227 13.66 14.84 1.29
C VAL A 227 13.03 14.62 2.66
N VAL A 228 11.87 13.95 2.72
CA VAL A 228 11.12 13.81 3.98
C VAL A 228 11.85 12.94 4.99
N ASN A 229 12.25 11.73 4.58
CA ASN A 229 12.95 10.80 5.45
C ASN A 229 14.32 11.33 5.91
N PRO A 230 15.17 11.94 5.04
CA PRO A 230 16.37 12.63 5.48
C PRO A 230 16.10 13.74 6.50
N LEU A 231 15.02 14.50 6.35
CA LEU A 231 14.66 15.56 7.32
C LEU A 231 14.30 14.96 8.67
N ILE A 232 13.49 13.90 8.70
CA ILE A 232 13.15 13.18 9.94
C ILE A 232 14.42 12.65 10.61
N VAL A 233 15.31 12.03 9.85
CA VAL A 233 16.58 11.50 10.35
C VAL A 233 17.47 12.63 10.89
N TYR A 234 17.60 13.73 10.15
CA TYR A 234 18.40 14.90 10.58
C TYR A 234 17.93 15.45 11.95
N ILE A 235 16.61 15.60 12.12
CA ILE A 235 16.02 16.09 13.39
C ILE A 235 16.38 15.14 14.56
N ASN A 236 16.51 13.85 14.31
CA ASN A 236 16.81 12.86 15.35
C ASN A 236 18.32 12.73 15.63
N ILE A 237 19.16 12.64 14.59
CA ILE A 237 20.59 12.40 14.75
C ILE A 237 21.44 13.69 14.82
N HIS A 238 20.92 14.82 14.35
CA HIS A 238 21.59 16.14 14.26
C HIS A 238 22.95 16.08 13.52
N ARG A 239 23.02 15.26 12.48
CA ARG A 239 24.15 15.10 11.56
C ARG A 239 23.64 14.91 10.15
N ASN A 240 24.54 15.00 9.15
CA ASN A 240 24.16 14.74 7.76
C ASN A 240 23.49 13.36 7.63
N PRO A 241 22.22 13.28 7.21
CA PRO A 241 21.45 12.03 7.12
C PRO A 241 21.79 11.23 5.85
N TYR A 242 22.29 11.89 4.79
CA TYR A 242 22.40 11.28 3.46
C TYR A 242 23.30 10.05 3.38
N PRO A 243 24.44 9.96 4.08
CA PRO A 243 25.25 8.75 4.06
C PRO A 243 24.45 7.50 4.53
N LEU A 244 23.63 7.68 5.57
CA LEU A 244 22.75 6.60 6.08
C LEU A 244 21.60 6.31 5.12
N VAL A 245 20.92 7.35 4.63
CA VAL A 245 19.79 7.23 3.70
C VAL A 245 20.21 6.50 2.42
N ILE A 246 21.32 6.93 1.80
CA ILE A 246 21.81 6.31 0.56
C ILE A 246 22.24 4.86 0.81
N LYS A 247 22.87 4.58 1.96
CA LYS A 247 23.24 3.20 2.31
C LYS A 247 21.98 2.31 2.44
N CYS A 248 20.94 2.76 3.14
CA CYS A 248 19.69 2.03 3.26
C CYS A 248 19.00 1.82 1.90
N LEU A 249 18.94 2.85 1.05
CA LEU A 249 18.37 2.72 -0.29
C LEU A 249 19.14 1.73 -1.18
N LYS A 250 20.47 1.76 -1.13
CA LYS A 250 21.31 0.86 -1.95
C LYS A 250 21.24 -0.59 -1.49
N GLU A 251 21.34 -0.86 -0.21
CA GLU A 251 21.48 -2.22 0.31
C GLU A 251 20.11 -2.88 0.53
N SER A 252 19.15 -2.16 1.11
CA SER A 252 17.79 -2.64 1.33
C SER A 252 16.85 -2.30 0.18
N GLY A 253 16.78 -1.02 -0.22
CA GLY A 253 15.82 -0.53 -1.19
C GLY A 253 15.94 -1.22 -2.55
N ILE A 254 17.15 -1.41 -3.09
CA ILE A 254 17.33 -2.09 -4.39
C ILE A 254 16.85 -3.54 -4.31
N THR A 255 17.20 -4.27 -3.26
CA THR A 255 16.76 -5.66 -3.09
C THR A 255 15.24 -5.73 -2.94
N ALA A 256 14.65 -4.84 -2.14
CA ALA A 256 13.21 -4.75 -1.95
C ALA A 256 12.46 -4.38 -3.24
N PHE A 257 13.03 -3.50 -4.08
CA PHE A 257 12.48 -3.13 -5.38
C PHE A 257 12.28 -4.35 -6.30
N PHE A 258 13.28 -5.24 -6.36
CA PHE A 258 13.20 -6.41 -7.23
C PHE A 258 12.40 -7.56 -6.63
N THR A 259 12.43 -7.73 -5.31
CA THR A 259 11.67 -8.80 -4.62
C THR A 259 10.19 -8.45 -4.46
N ARG A 260 9.85 -7.17 -4.38
CA ARG A 260 8.50 -6.67 -4.14
C ARG A 260 7.87 -7.28 -2.87
N SER A 261 8.70 -7.57 -1.88
CA SER A 261 8.27 -8.18 -0.63
C SER A 261 9.11 -7.66 0.54
N SER A 262 8.52 -6.84 1.40
CA SER A 262 9.18 -6.38 2.63
C SER A 262 9.53 -7.55 3.55
N ALA A 263 8.69 -8.59 3.60
CA ALA A 263 8.95 -9.78 4.41
C ALA A 263 10.16 -10.57 3.88
N ALA A 264 10.29 -10.75 2.57
CA ALA A 264 11.46 -11.41 1.97
C ALA A 264 12.75 -10.61 2.17
N ASN A 265 12.64 -9.29 2.40
CA ASN A 265 13.79 -8.41 2.63
C ASN A 265 14.24 -8.34 4.11
N ILE A 266 13.50 -8.94 5.05
CA ILE A 266 13.87 -8.97 6.48
C ILE A 266 15.32 -9.43 6.72
N PRO A 267 15.81 -10.54 6.15
CA PRO A 267 17.20 -10.97 6.36
C PRO A 267 18.24 -9.95 5.88
N VAL A 268 17.96 -9.27 4.75
CA VAL A 268 18.83 -8.20 4.21
C VAL A 268 18.85 -7.01 5.17
N ASN A 269 17.71 -6.59 5.67
CA ASN A 269 17.58 -5.50 6.61
C ASN A 269 18.26 -5.81 7.95
N MET A 270 18.11 -7.03 8.45
CA MET A 270 18.80 -7.46 9.68
C MET A 270 20.32 -7.45 9.52
N LYS A 271 20.82 -7.94 8.38
CA LYS A 271 22.26 -7.88 8.06
C LYS A 271 22.76 -6.45 7.97
N LEU A 272 22.02 -5.56 7.31
CA LEU A 272 22.36 -4.15 7.22
C LEU A 272 22.38 -3.47 8.61
N CYS A 273 21.44 -3.80 9.51
CA CYS A 273 21.45 -3.33 10.89
C CYS A 273 22.70 -3.79 11.65
N GLU A 274 23.11 -5.06 11.46
CA GLU A 274 24.35 -5.60 12.02
C GLU A 274 25.58 -4.83 11.50
N ASP A 275 25.67 -4.59 10.19
CA ASP A 275 26.77 -3.86 9.55
C ASP A 275 26.82 -2.37 9.95
N LEU A 276 25.69 -1.80 10.39
CA LEU A 276 25.60 -0.48 11.01
C LEU A 276 25.97 -0.49 12.50
N GLY A 277 26.23 -1.66 13.08
CA GLY A 277 26.57 -1.84 14.51
C GLY A 277 25.39 -1.53 15.43
N LEU A 278 24.15 -1.78 15.00
CA LEU A 278 22.96 -1.56 15.81
C LEU A 278 22.78 -2.71 16.85
N ASN A 279 22.01 -2.44 17.89
CA ASN A 279 21.74 -3.42 18.93
C ASN A 279 20.83 -4.54 18.38
N ARG A 280 21.31 -5.79 18.51
CA ARG A 280 20.61 -6.98 18.03
C ARG A 280 19.22 -7.15 18.64
N ASP A 281 19.07 -6.91 19.95
CA ASP A 281 17.80 -7.05 20.65
C ASP A 281 16.76 -6.03 20.12
N THR A 282 17.21 -4.88 19.62
CA THR A 282 16.36 -3.86 19.01
C THR A 282 15.97 -4.25 17.61
N TYR A 283 16.94 -4.49 16.71
CA TYR A 283 16.61 -4.71 15.31
C TYR A 283 15.96 -6.06 15.03
N SER A 284 16.16 -7.09 15.87
CA SER A 284 15.45 -8.37 15.74
C SER A 284 13.94 -8.24 15.96
N ILE A 285 13.50 -7.18 16.61
CA ILE A 285 12.07 -6.86 16.81
C ILE A 285 11.61 -5.79 15.83
N SER A 286 12.38 -4.69 15.66
CA SER A 286 11.95 -3.56 14.86
C SER A 286 11.86 -3.87 13.37
N ILE A 287 12.77 -4.68 12.82
CA ILE A 287 12.76 -5.00 11.39
C ILE A 287 11.57 -5.87 10.99
N PRO A 288 11.26 -7.01 11.66
CA PRO A 288 10.03 -7.74 11.37
C PRO A 288 8.76 -6.91 11.62
N LEU A 289 8.73 -6.07 12.65
CA LEU A 289 7.60 -5.19 12.91
C LEU A 289 7.47 -4.11 11.82
N GLY A 290 8.58 -3.47 11.43
CA GLY A 290 8.63 -2.45 10.37
C GLY A 290 8.08 -2.98 9.05
N SER A 291 8.45 -4.22 8.68
CA SER A 291 7.96 -4.85 7.45
C SER A 291 6.43 -4.99 7.37
N THR A 292 5.71 -4.70 8.46
CA THR A 292 4.24 -4.72 8.52
C THR A 292 3.61 -3.37 8.84
N ILE A 293 4.26 -2.48 9.60
CA ILE A 293 3.65 -1.22 10.04
C ILE A 293 4.31 0.04 9.46
N ASN A 294 5.53 -0.05 8.95
CA ASN A 294 6.24 1.10 8.37
C ASN A 294 6.03 1.16 6.86
N MET A 295 4.88 1.62 6.45
CA MET A 295 4.37 1.48 5.09
C MET A 295 4.13 2.86 4.42
N GLY A 296 5.16 3.73 4.45
CA GLY A 296 5.07 5.07 3.86
C GLY A 296 4.74 5.07 2.36
N GLY A 297 5.31 4.12 1.61
CA GLY A 297 5.00 3.97 0.18
C GLY A 297 3.56 3.51 -0.07
N ALA A 298 3.01 2.62 0.78
CA ALA A 298 1.62 2.23 0.70
C ALA A 298 0.68 3.41 1.00
N ALA A 299 1.02 4.26 1.97
CA ALA A 299 0.26 5.48 2.24
C ALA A 299 0.27 6.44 1.03
N VAL A 300 1.40 6.55 0.31
CA VAL A 300 1.49 7.28 -0.97
C VAL A 300 0.52 6.69 -1.99
N THR A 301 0.56 5.38 -2.20
CA THR A 301 -0.30 4.69 -3.18
C THR A 301 -1.79 4.90 -2.88
N ILE A 302 -2.20 4.67 -1.63
CA ILE A 302 -3.59 4.82 -1.20
C ILE A 302 -4.06 6.27 -1.42
N SER A 303 -3.27 7.26 -1.02
CA SER A 303 -3.63 8.68 -1.13
C SER A 303 -3.74 9.15 -2.59
N VAL A 304 -2.74 8.82 -3.45
CA VAL A 304 -2.76 9.23 -4.87
C VAL A 304 -3.94 8.63 -5.60
N LEU A 305 -4.17 7.31 -5.46
CA LEU A 305 -5.24 6.64 -6.19
C LEU A 305 -6.62 7.09 -5.74
N SER A 306 -6.81 7.34 -4.45
CA SER A 306 -8.08 7.83 -3.93
C SER A 306 -8.39 9.25 -4.37
N LEU A 307 -7.39 10.15 -4.42
CA LEU A 307 -7.56 11.49 -4.95
C LEU A 307 -7.71 11.49 -6.47
N ALA A 308 -7.02 10.61 -7.18
CA ALA A 308 -7.25 10.42 -8.62
C ALA A 308 -8.67 9.94 -8.91
N ALA A 309 -9.24 9.07 -8.06
CA ALA A 309 -10.65 8.68 -8.14
C ALA A 309 -11.59 9.89 -7.93
N ALA A 310 -11.35 10.68 -6.85
CA ALA A 310 -12.15 11.87 -6.57
C ALA A 310 -12.09 12.89 -7.71
N ASN A 311 -10.89 13.18 -8.22
CA ASN A 311 -10.70 14.08 -9.37
C ASN A 311 -11.41 13.57 -10.64
N THR A 312 -11.36 12.28 -10.90
CA THR A 312 -12.02 11.65 -12.06
C THR A 312 -13.54 11.81 -12.01
N LEU A 313 -14.11 11.78 -10.80
CA LEU A 313 -15.54 11.97 -10.56
C LEU A 313 -15.94 13.44 -10.37
N GLY A 314 -15.01 14.40 -10.49
CA GLY A 314 -15.26 15.80 -10.25
C GLY A 314 -15.59 16.16 -8.80
N ILE A 315 -15.25 15.27 -7.85
CA ILE A 315 -15.48 15.51 -6.42
C ILE A 315 -14.46 16.51 -5.92
N GLN A 316 -14.93 17.66 -5.43
CA GLN A 316 -14.09 18.65 -4.79
C GLN A 316 -13.77 18.22 -3.36
N VAL A 317 -12.48 18.03 -3.08
CA VAL A 317 -11.99 17.61 -1.77
C VAL A 317 -11.51 18.83 -0.99
N ASP A 318 -12.19 19.12 0.13
CA ASP A 318 -11.77 20.19 1.03
C ASP A 318 -10.56 19.80 1.90
N VAL A 319 -9.89 20.79 2.48
CA VAL A 319 -8.66 20.59 3.28
C VAL A 319 -8.88 19.66 4.47
N GLY A 320 -10.03 19.73 5.13
CA GLY A 320 -10.34 18.88 6.29
C GLY A 320 -10.48 17.41 5.87
N THR A 321 -11.22 17.15 4.80
CA THR A 321 -11.36 15.79 4.22
C THR A 321 -10.01 15.27 3.71
N ALA A 322 -9.16 16.14 3.14
CA ALA A 322 -7.81 15.78 2.72
C ALA A 322 -6.89 15.36 3.89
N LEU A 323 -7.00 16.04 5.03
CA LEU A 323 -6.29 15.65 6.26
C LEU A 323 -6.81 14.32 6.81
N LEU A 324 -8.13 14.10 6.78
CA LEU A 324 -8.73 12.80 7.14
C LEU A 324 -8.24 11.68 6.22
N LEU A 325 -8.14 11.93 4.92
CA LEU A 325 -7.54 10.98 3.98
C LEU A 325 -6.09 10.65 4.37
N SER A 326 -5.28 11.66 4.71
CA SER A 326 -3.88 11.45 5.10
C SER A 326 -3.78 10.55 6.34
N LEU A 327 -4.63 10.78 7.34
CA LEU A 327 -4.69 9.95 8.54
C LEU A 327 -5.17 8.54 8.22
N LEU A 328 -6.25 8.42 7.46
CA LEU A 328 -6.82 7.13 7.07
C LEU A 328 -5.81 6.31 6.25
N SER A 329 -5.15 6.94 5.26
CA SER A 329 -4.13 6.29 4.44
C SER A 329 -2.96 5.77 5.28
N ALA A 330 -2.49 6.54 6.27
CA ALA A 330 -1.43 6.12 7.17
C ALA A 330 -1.84 4.92 8.05
N VAL A 331 -3.07 4.93 8.58
CA VAL A 331 -3.61 3.81 9.36
C VAL A 331 -3.81 2.58 8.49
N CYS A 332 -4.39 2.75 7.30
CA CYS A 332 -4.63 1.65 6.35
C CYS A 332 -3.30 1.03 5.89
N ALA A 333 -2.30 1.86 5.63
CA ALA A 333 -0.99 1.40 5.20
C ALA A 333 -0.38 0.37 6.17
N CYS A 334 -0.58 0.53 7.49
CA CYS A 334 -0.16 -0.46 8.48
C CYS A 334 -0.83 -1.84 8.31
N GLY A 335 -1.89 -1.92 7.49
CA GLY A 335 -2.60 -3.15 7.17
C GLY A 335 -2.19 -3.81 5.87
N THR A 336 -1.18 -3.32 5.12
CA THR A 336 -0.85 -3.85 3.79
C THR A 336 -0.06 -5.16 3.79
N SER A 337 0.49 -5.58 4.92
CA SER A 337 1.15 -6.89 5.15
C SER A 337 2.25 -7.31 4.17
N GLY A 338 2.89 -6.40 3.45
CA GLY A 338 4.06 -6.72 2.62
C GLY A 338 3.83 -7.71 1.48
N ILE A 339 2.56 -7.94 1.08
CA ILE A 339 2.19 -8.69 -0.13
C ILE A 339 2.15 -7.74 -1.33
N ALA A 340 2.63 -8.23 -2.48
CA ALA A 340 2.61 -7.46 -3.71
C ALA A 340 1.18 -6.98 -4.06
N GLY A 341 1.03 -5.67 -4.29
CA GLY A 341 -0.27 -5.06 -4.58
C GLY A 341 -1.23 -4.93 -3.39
N GLY A 342 -0.78 -5.20 -2.16
CA GLY A 342 -1.62 -5.13 -0.95
C GLY A 342 -2.20 -3.73 -0.71
N SER A 343 -1.43 -2.68 -0.97
CA SER A 343 -1.87 -1.29 -0.83
C SER A 343 -3.04 -0.93 -1.76
N LEU A 344 -3.07 -1.50 -2.97
CA LEU A 344 -4.14 -1.28 -3.93
C LEU A 344 -5.50 -1.76 -3.40
N LEU A 345 -5.51 -2.85 -2.63
CA LEU A 345 -6.74 -3.41 -2.07
C LEU A 345 -7.32 -2.57 -0.92
N LEU A 346 -6.57 -1.58 -0.43
CA LEU A 346 -7.02 -0.62 0.58
C LEU A 346 -7.51 0.70 -0.01
N VAL A 347 -7.32 0.93 -1.31
CA VAL A 347 -7.85 2.10 -2.03
C VAL A 347 -9.37 2.24 -1.88
N PRO A 348 -10.20 1.18 -1.99
CA PRO A 348 -11.64 1.30 -1.80
C PRO A 348 -12.03 1.83 -0.42
N LEU A 349 -11.28 1.49 0.63
CA LEU A 349 -11.49 2.02 1.97
C LEU A 349 -11.29 3.54 1.99
N ALA A 350 -10.21 4.04 1.38
CA ALA A 350 -9.96 5.48 1.31
C ALA A 350 -10.93 6.21 0.37
N CYS A 351 -11.36 5.58 -0.72
CA CYS A 351 -12.40 6.09 -1.63
C CYS A 351 -13.76 6.24 -0.94
N SER A 352 -14.09 5.38 0.03
CA SER A 352 -15.34 5.47 0.78
C SER A 352 -15.46 6.77 1.60
N LEU A 353 -14.33 7.41 1.93
CA LEU A 353 -14.28 8.75 2.55
C LEU A 353 -14.96 9.82 1.70
N PHE A 354 -14.91 9.66 0.37
CA PHE A 354 -15.49 10.57 -0.61
C PHE A 354 -16.87 10.12 -1.09
N GLY A 355 -17.47 9.10 -0.47
CA GLY A 355 -18.74 8.53 -0.93
C GLY A 355 -18.63 7.75 -2.25
N ILE A 356 -17.42 7.42 -2.70
CA ILE A 356 -17.19 6.69 -3.95
C ILE A 356 -17.60 5.23 -3.77
N PRO A 357 -18.55 4.72 -4.60
CA PRO A 357 -18.97 3.33 -4.54
C PRO A 357 -17.82 2.35 -4.76
N ASN A 358 -17.88 1.19 -4.08
CA ASN A 358 -16.85 0.16 -4.19
C ASN A 358 -16.61 -0.30 -5.65
N GLU A 359 -17.63 -0.30 -6.48
CA GLU A 359 -17.49 -0.66 -7.90
C GLU A 359 -16.57 0.28 -8.67
N ILE A 360 -16.69 1.58 -8.44
CA ILE A 360 -15.84 2.60 -9.07
C ILE A 360 -14.43 2.54 -8.45
N ALA A 361 -14.32 2.42 -7.12
CA ALA A 361 -13.05 2.26 -6.45
C ALA A 361 -12.27 1.04 -6.97
N MET A 362 -12.94 -0.08 -7.25
CA MET A 362 -12.30 -1.26 -7.84
C MET A 362 -11.84 -1.07 -9.29
N LYS A 363 -12.49 -0.19 -10.07
CA LYS A 363 -11.98 0.22 -11.39
C LYS A 363 -10.65 1.00 -11.23
N VAL A 364 -10.54 1.86 -10.22
CA VAL A 364 -9.29 2.56 -9.89
C VAL A 364 -8.21 1.58 -9.44
N VAL A 365 -8.56 0.59 -8.63
CA VAL A 365 -7.66 -0.52 -8.25
C VAL A 365 -7.15 -1.25 -9.49
N ALA A 366 -8.01 -1.52 -10.47
CA ALA A 366 -7.62 -2.15 -11.73
C ALA A 366 -6.56 -1.33 -12.48
N VAL A 367 -6.72 0.01 -12.56
CA VAL A 367 -5.68 0.91 -13.09
C VAL A 367 -4.40 0.81 -12.28
N GLY A 368 -4.49 0.78 -10.95
CA GLY A 368 -3.35 0.56 -10.06
C GLY A 368 -2.59 -0.71 -10.40
N PHE A 369 -3.27 -1.82 -10.69
CA PHE A 369 -2.61 -3.07 -11.11
C PHE A 369 -1.93 -2.97 -12.49
N VAL A 370 -2.46 -2.16 -13.42
CA VAL A 370 -1.81 -1.93 -14.72
C VAL A 370 -0.44 -1.28 -14.54
N VAL A 371 -0.34 -0.27 -13.68
CA VAL A 371 0.94 0.41 -13.36
C VAL A 371 1.71 -0.29 -12.23
N GLY A 372 1.14 -1.33 -11.64
CA GLY A 372 1.52 -1.93 -10.37
C GLY A 372 2.93 -2.51 -10.32
N VAL A 373 3.54 -2.88 -11.45
CA VAL A 373 4.89 -3.43 -11.44
C VAL A 373 5.90 -2.41 -10.89
N LEU A 374 5.92 -1.21 -11.44
CA LEU A 374 6.85 -0.15 -11.03
C LEU A 374 6.39 0.52 -9.74
N GLN A 375 5.07 0.72 -9.59
CA GLN A 375 4.49 1.29 -8.39
C GLN A 375 4.84 0.45 -7.15
N ASP A 376 4.53 -0.84 -7.14
CA ASP A 376 4.73 -1.75 -6.02
C ASP A 376 6.23 -2.01 -5.74
N SER A 377 7.06 -2.06 -6.79
CA SER A 377 8.53 -2.12 -6.64
C SER A 377 9.07 -0.89 -5.90
N SER A 378 8.64 0.30 -6.29
CA SER A 378 9.07 1.57 -5.67
C SER A 378 8.51 1.72 -4.26
N GLU A 379 7.25 1.33 -4.05
CA GLU A 379 6.59 1.27 -2.74
C GLU A 379 7.38 0.39 -1.78
N THR A 380 7.69 -0.85 -2.19
CA THR A 380 8.41 -1.80 -1.35
C THR A 380 9.84 -1.34 -1.06
N ALA A 381 10.51 -0.73 -2.04
CA ALA A 381 11.84 -0.15 -1.85
C ALA A 381 11.84 0.94 -0.78
N LEU A 382 10.86 1.84 -0.83
CA LEU A 382 10.68 2.90 0.17
C LEU A 382 10.38 2.30 1.55
N ASN A 383 9.37 1.43 1.65
CA ASN A 383 8.95 0.82 2.91
C ASN A 383 10.12 0.09 3.59
N SER A 384 10.74 -0.84 2.88
CA SER A 384 11.79 -1.70 3.44
C SER A 384 13.06 -0.96 3.81
N SER A 385 13.51 0.01 2.99
CA SER A 385 14.71 0.80 3.30
C SER A 385 14.51 1.68 4.54
N THR A 386 13.29 2.17 4.77
CA THR A 386 12.98 2.98 5.94
C THR A 386 12.84 2.17 7.23
N ASP A 387 12.64 0.86 7.19
CA ASP A 387 12.70 0.00 8.38
C ASP A 387 14.07 0.10 9.05
N VAL A 388 15.13 -0.03 8.27
CA VAL A 388 16.51 0.11 8.75
C VAL A 388 16.82 1.55 9.11
N LEU A 389 16.42 2.50 8.25
CA LEU A 389 16.70 3.91 8.41
C LEU A 389 16.17 4.46 9.75
N PHE A 390 14.92 4.18 10.09
CA PHE A 390 14.30 4.69 11.30
C PHE A 390 14.74 3.91 12.54
N THR A 391 15.02 2.61 12.42
CA THR A 391 15.67 1.85 13.49
C THR A 391 17.04 2.44 13.83
N ALA A 392 17.87 2.72 12.82
CA ALA A 392 19.18 3.32 13.01
C ALA A 392 19.09 4.76 13.56
N ALA A 393 18.17 5.57 13.04
CA ALA A 393 17.97 6.95 13.51
C ALA A 393 17.60 7.02 14.99
N ALA A 394 16.69 6.15 15.45
CA ALA A 394 16.29 6.07 16.84
C ALA A 394 17.47 5.66 17.75
N GLU A 395 18.23 4.66 17.34
CA GLU A 395 19.36 4.17 18.15
C GLU A 395 20.52 5.17 18.18
N PHE A 396 20.84 5.81 17.07
CA PHE A 396 21.88 6.85 17.05
C PHE A 396 21.48 8.09 17.86
N ALA A 397 20.17 8.42 17.89
CA ALA A 397 19.66 9.49 18.75
C ALA A 397 19.84 9.15 20.24
N GLU A 398 19.57 7.91 20.64
CA GLU A 398 19.77 7.43 22.01
C GLU A 398 21.24 7.45 22.41
N ARG A 399 22.14 6.88 21.61
CA ARG A 399 23.59 6.89 21.85
C ARG A 399 24.13 8.31 22.03
N ARG A 400 23.57 9.30 21.28
CA ARG A 400 23.92 10.70 21.42
C ARG A 400 23.48 11.29 22.75
N LYS A 401 22.28 10.96 23.25
CA LYS A 401 21.76 11.39 24.55
C LYS A 401 22.62 10.84 25.69
N SER A 402 22.89 9.55 25.66
CA SER A 402 23.73 8.90 26.69
C SER A 402 25.14 9.47 26.76
N LYS A 403 25.76 9.81 25.60
CA LYS A 403 27.07 10.51 25.59
C LYS A 403 27.02 11.90 26.19
N LYS A 404 25.92 12.66 26.01
CA LYS A 404 25.74 13.98 26.62
C LYS A 404 25.58 13.89 28.14
N GLU A 405 24.84 12.88 28.63
CA GLU A 405 24.63 12.64 30.06
C GLU A 405 25.91 12.18 30.77
N SER A 406 26.80 11.48 30.09
CA SER A 406 28.09 11.05 30.64
C SER A 406 29.17 12.16 30.67
N LEU A 407 28.92 13.30 30.04
CA LEU A 407 29.81 14.47 29.98
C LEU A 407 29.35 15.62 30.89
N ASN A 408 28.15 15.53 31.50
CA ASN A 408 27.64 16.41 32.54
C ASN A 408 27.70 15.72 33.91
#